data_c155bf3b2835aa2146a54cbd8a3afb2d
#
_entry.id   c155bf3b2835aa2146a54cbd8a3afb2d
#
_cell.length_a   1.000
_cell.length_b   1.000
_cell.length_c   1.000
_cell.angle_alpha   90.00
_cell.angle_beta   90.00
_cell.angle_gamma   90.00
#
_symmetry.space_group_name_H-M   'P 1'
#
loop_
_entity.id
_entity.type
_entity.pdbx_description
1 polymer ?
#
loop_
_entity_poly.entity_id
_entity_poly.type
_entity_poly.pdbx_seq_one_letter_code
_entity_poly.pdbx_strand_id
1 'polypeptide(L)'
;MIYAESQRFIFFAVPKTGTHAVREALRPHLSPADWEQQLRYGEQLSPLPEIAAINHGHVSYRQLSSAVGPETLSRFFRFAFTRHPYDRFVSVCAFLARTDPSYKQNPTEWMKSALQRPQFCNRVLVTSQHALLSDENGALGLDFVGRYESLQIDFDAICDRLKLPKAALAHRNSSEHDSYQQLLDNELREALWDRYEQDFSSFNYSP
;
A
#
# COMPACT_ATOMS: atom_id res chain seq x y z
N MET A 1 4.75 -7.02 -1.23
CA MET A 1 5.87 -6.50 -2.03
C MET A 1 6.26 -7.55 -3.05
N ILE A 2 6.65 -7.15 -4.26
CA ILE A 2 7.29 -8.01 -5.27
C ILE A 2 8.70 -7.48 -5.48
N TYR A 3 9.68 -8.38 -5.53
CA TYR A 3 11.07 -8.10 -5.88
C TYR A 3 11.42 -8.94 -7.11
N ALA A 4 11.50 -8.28 -8.26
CA ALA A 4 11.73 -8.93 -9.56
C ALA A 4 13.17 -8.64 -10.04
N GLU A 5 14.10 -9.52 -9.67
CA GLU A 5 15.49 -9.45 -10.10
C GLU A 5 15.63 -9.57 -11.62
N SER A 6 14.83 -10.47 -12.22
CA SER A 6 14.85 -10.76 -13.65
C SER A 6 14.50 -9.58 -14.52
N GLN A 7 13.62 -8.70 -14.04
CA GLN A 7 13.10 -7.54 -14.77
C GLN A 7 13.49 -6.20 -14.16
N ARG A 8 14.30 -6.25 -13.08
CA ARG A 8 14.82 -5.06 -12.40
C ARG A 8 13.74 -4.11 -11.91
N PHE A 9 12.68 -4.64 -11.27
CA PHE A 9 11.70 -3.80 -10.60
C PHE A 9 11.37 -4.25 -9.18
N ILE A 10 10.93 -3.31 -8.36
CA ILE A 10 10.39 -3.56 -7.02
C ILE A 10 9.04 -2.87 -6.90
N PHE A 11 8.02 -3.64 -6.57
CA PHE A 11 6.69 -3.14 -6.25
C PHE A 11 6.48 -3.11 -4.74
N PHE A 12 6.43 -1.91 -4.17
CA PHE A 12 6.07 -1.71 -2.76
C PHE A 12 4.55 -1.69 -2.60
N ALA A 13 4.03 -2.70 -1.93
CA ALA A 13 2.59 -2.89 -1.79
C ALA A 13 2.05 -2.11 -0.58
N VAL A 14 1.57 -0.90 -0.80
CA VAL A 14 0.88 -0.10 0.23
C VAL A 14 -0.50 -0.70 0.52
N PRO A 15 -0.92 -0.85 1.79
CA PRO A 15 -2.23 -1.39 2.11
C PRO A 15 -3.39 -0.59 1.51
N LYS A 16 -4.38 -1.29 0.95
CA LYS A 16 -5.64 -0.72 0.45
C LYS A 16 -5.53 0.21 -0.77
N THR A 17 -4.47 0.04 -1.56
CA THR A 17 -4.24 0.76 -2.83
C THR A 17 -4.34 -0.13 -4.07
N GLY A 18 -5.19 -1.16 -4.07
CA GLY A 18 -5.34 -2.06 -5.22
C GLY A 18 -4.25 -3.12 -5.35
N THR A 19 -3.46 -3.37 -4.30
CA THR A 19 -2.28 -4.24 -4.33
C THR A 19 -2.54 -5.67 -4.83
N HIS A 20 -3.74 -6.21 -4.61
CA HIS A 20 -4.09 -7.56 -5.09
C HIS A 20 -4.17 -7.59 -6.61
N ALA A 21 -4.87 -6.64 -7.22
CA ALA A 21 -5.01 -6.57 -8.68
C ALA A 21 -3.64 -6.38 -9.35
N VAL A 22 -2.81 -5.48 -8.82
CA VAL A 22 -1.45 -5.23 -9.33
C VAL A 22 -0.58 -6.49 -9.23
N ARG A 23 -0.61 -7.18 -8.09
CA ARG A 23 0.15 -8.43 -7.90
C ARG A 23 -0.31 -9.53 -8.85
N GLU A 24 -1.63 -9.72 -8.98
CA GLU A 24 -2.19 -10.72 -9.90
C GLU A 24 -1.76 -10.45 -11.34
N ALA A 25 -1.71 -9.19 -11.76
CA ALA A 25 -1.27 -8.80 -13.10
C ALA A 25 0.25 -8.99 -13.31
N LEU A 26 1.07 -8.81 -12.27
CA LEU A 26 2.53 -8.93 -12.37
C LEU A 26 3.03 -10.38 -12.25
N ARG A 27 2.33 -11.24 -11.49
CA ARG A 27 2.78 -12.63 -11.23
C ARG A 27 3.11 -13.46 -12.48
N PRO A 28 2.33 -13.41 -13.58
CA PRO A 28 2.66 -14.18 -14.77
C PRO A 28 4.01 -13.83 -15.41
N HIS A 29 4.57 -12.70 -15.02
CA HIS A 29 5.85 -12.18 -15.54
C HIS A 29 7.03 -12.44 -14.61
N LEU A 30 6.82 -13.05 -13.45
CA LEU A 30 7.89 -13.38 -12.51
C LEU A 30 8.61 -14.65 -12.90
N SER A 31 9.93 -14.68 -12.73
CA SER A 31 10.79 -15.82 -12.92
C SER A 31 11.04 -16.56 -11.61
N PRO A 32 11.67 -17.77 -11.62
CA PRO A 32 12.03 -18.47 -10.40
C PRO A 32 13.03 -17.72 -9.48
N ALA A 33 13.75 -16.72 -10.02
CA ALA A 33 14.68 -15.89 -9.22
C ALA A 33 13.98 -14.73 -8.50
N ASP A 34 12.73 -14.43 -8.88
CA ASP A 34 11.94 -13.35 -8.31
C ASP A 34 11.17 -13.85 -7.09
N TRP A 35 10.80 -12.96 -6.19
CA TRP A 35 10.05 -13.34 -5.00
C TRP A 35 8.97 -12.33 -4.63
N GLU A 36 7.95 -12.82 -3.95
CA GLU A 36 6.83 -12.03 -3.47
C GLU A 36 6.63 -12.26 -1.98
N GLN A 37 6.83 -11.20 -1.18
CA GLN A 37 6.50 -11.24 0.24
C GLN A 37 5.00 -11.06 0.42
N GLN A 38 4.31 -12.15 0.77
CA GLN A 38 2.88 -12.19 1.05
C GLN A 38 2.53 -13.40 1.92
N LEU A 39 1.56 -13.22 2.85
CA LEU A 39 1.21 -14.25 3.82
C LEU A 39 0.39 -15.43 3.26
N ARG A 40 -0.37 -15.23 2.18
CA ARG A 40 -1.41 -16.18 1.74
C ARG A 40 -1.20 -16.81 0.37
N TYR A 41 -0.43 -16.20 -0.51
CA TYR A 41 -0.36 -16.60 -1.92
C TYR A 41 1.06 -16.59 -2.49
N GLY A 42 2.07 -16.26 -1.69
CA GLY A 42 3.45 -16.24 -2.15
C GLY A 42 4.01 -17.65 -2.21
N GLU A 43 4.14 -18.22 -3.40
CA GLU A 43 4.84 -19.48 -3.61
C GLU A 43 6.36 -19.29 -3.51
N GLN A 44 6.84 -18.06 -3.70
CA GLN A 44 8.25 -17.69 -3.64
C GLN A 44 8.44 -16.60 -2.59
N LEU A 45 8.61 -17.01 -1.34
CA LEU A 45 8.91 -16.09 -0.24
C LEU A 45 10.31 -15.50 -0.39
N SER A 46 10.55 -14.37 0.26
CA SER A 46 11.85 -13.72 0.30
C SER A 46 12.93 -14.70 0.77
N PRO A 47 14.07 -14.80 0.06
CA PRO A 47 15.24 -15.55 0.53
C PRO A 47 16.00 -14.82 1.65
N LEU A 48 15.66 -13.57 1.95
CA LEU A 48 16.26 -12.73 3.00
C LEU A 48 15.56 -12.99 4.32
N PRO A 49 16.26 -13.50 5.36
CA PRO A 49 15.64 -13.87 6.64
C PRO A 49 14.88 -12.73 7.30
N GLU A 50 15.43 -11.51 7.25
CA GLU A 50 14.82 -10.31 7.86
C GLU A 50 13.49 -9.96 7.19
N ILE A 51 13.40 -10.12 5.87
CA ILE A 51 12.18 -9.88 5.11
C ILE A 51 11.19 -11.03 5.29
N ALA A 52 11.67 -12.27 5.26
CA ALA A 52 10.84 -13.46 5.45
C ALA A 52 10.19 -13.49 6.86
N ALA A 53 10.85 -12.91 7.87
CA ALA A 53 10.33 -12.77 9.22
C ALA A 53 9.17 -11.78 9.33
N ILE A 54 8.98 -10.90 8.33
CA ILE A 54 7.85 -9.99 8.28
C ILE A 54 6.59 -10.78 7.93
N ASN A 55 5.65 -10.87 8.87
CA ASN A 55 4.44 -11.68 8.74
C ASN A 55 3.33 -11.04 7.90
N HIS A 56 3.68 -10.17 6.97
CA HIS A 56 2.76 -9.53 6.02
C HIS A 56 3.47 -9.09 4.73
N GLY A 57 2.69 -8.77 3.70
CA GLY A 57 3.24 -8.38 2.40
C GLY A 57 3.51 -6.89 2.20
N HIS A 58 3.42 -6.08 3.25
CA HIS A 58 3.58 -4.62 3.21
C HIS A 58 4.94 -4.19 3.76
N VAL A 59 6.01 -4.69 3.12
CA VAL A 59 7.39 -4.35 3.48
C VAL A 59 7.65 -2.90 3.13
N SER A 60 8.21 -2.13 4.06
CA SER A 60 8.56 -0.73 3.83
C SER A 60 9.86 -0.59 3.05
N TYR A 61 10.07 0.61 2.48
CA TYR A 61 11.35 0.95 1.83
C TYR A 61 12.54 0.77 2.77
N ARG A 62 12.41 1.25 4.03
CA ARG A 62 13.47 1.12 5.04
C ARG A 62 13.83 -0.33 5.34
N GLN A 63 12.82 -1.19 5.55
CA GLN A 63 13.06 -2.60 5.82
C GLN A 63 13.82 -3.27 4.67
N LEU A 64 13.41 -3.02 3.43
CA LEU A 64 14.11 -3.58 2.29
C LEU A 64 15.50 -2.98 2.11
N SER A 65 15.66 -1.65 2.24
CA SER A 65 16.93 -0.96 2.12
C SER A 65 17.96 -1.44 3.15
N SER A 66 17.51 -1.72 4.39
CA SER A 66 18.37 -2.31 5.42
C SER A 66 18.83 -3.72 5.07
N ALA A 67 17.98 -4.51 4.39
CA ALA A 67 18.29 -5.90 4.06
C ALA A 67 19.22 -6.06 2.84
N VAL A 68 19.04 -5.20 1.79
CA VAL A 68 19.77 -5.36 0.53
C VAL A 68 20.77 -4.24 0.23
N GLY A 69 20.72 -3.16 0.99
CA GLY A 69 21.53 -1.96 0.78
C GLY A 69 20.97 -0.99 -0.28
N PRO A 70 21.19 0.32 -0.11
CA PRO A 70 20.67 1.34 -1.00
C PRO A 70 21.23 1.26 -2.43
N GLU A 71 22.50 0.86 -2.58
CA GLU A 71 23.14 0.65 -3.89
C GLU A 71 22.44 -0.45 -4.70
N THR A 72 22.01 -1.53 -4.04
CA THR A 72 21.26 -2.61 -4.69
C THR A 72 19.92 -2.07 -5.16
N LEU A 73 19.20 -1.34 -4.30
CA LEU A 73 17.89 -0.76 -4.65
C LEU A 73 17.96 0.21 -5.83
N SER A 74 19.05 0.97 -5.95
CA SER A 74 19.23 1.95 -7.04
C SER A 74 19.26 1.32 -8.44
N ARG A 75 19.49 0.00 -8.53
CA ARG A 75 19.52 -0.76 -9.79
C ARG A 75 18.14 -1.20 -10.28
N PHE A 76 17.10 -0.95 -9.48
CA PHE A 76 15.72 -1.37 -9.76
C PHE A 76 14.83 -0.16 -10.04
N PHE A 77 13.86 -0.35 -10.91
CA PHE A 77 12.72 0.55 -11.03
C PHE A 77 11.76 0.29 -9.87
N ARG A 78 11.65 1.26 -8.95
CA ARG A 78 10.90 1.15 -7.70
C ARG A 78 9.60 1.91 -7.83
N PHE A 79 8.49 1.25 -7.56
CA PHE A 79 7.18 1.88 -7.66
C PHE A 79 6.19 1.40 -6.60
N ALA A 80 5.19 2.22 -6.36
CA ALA A 80 4.06 1.92 -5.50
C ALA A 80 2.80 2.61 -6.03
N PHE A 81 1.66 2.25 -5.46
CA PHE A 81 0.42 3.01 -5.61
C PHE A 81 0.01 3.59 -4.28
N THR A 82 -0.46 4.82 -4.30
CA THR A 82 -1.05 5.52 -3.16
C THR A 82 -2.55 5.72 -3.39
N ARG A 83 -3.27 6.08 -2.35
CA ARG A 83 -4.70 6.37 -2.37
C ARG A 83 -4.96 7.59 -1.52
N HIS A 84 -6.00 8.35 -1.82
CA HIS A 84 -6.42 9.49 -1.00
C HIS A 84 -6.46 9.08 0.49
N PRO A 85 -5.74 9.78 1.39
CA PRO A 85 -5.54 9.31 2.78
C PRO A 85 -6.84 9.02 3.53
N TYR A 86 -7.85 9.87 3.37
CA TYR A 86 -9.17 9.65 3.98
C TYR A 86 -9.86 8.41 3.42
N ASP A 87 -9.87 8.25 2.11
CA ASP A 87 -10.50 7.11 1.44
C ASP A 87 -9.77 5.79 1.79
N ARG A 88 -8.44 5.83 1.87
CA ARG A 88 -7.64 4.70 2.33
C ARG A 88 -7.98 4.31 3.76
N PHE A 89 -8.09 5.29 4.68
CA PHE A 89 -8.44 5.03 6.08
C PHE A 89 -9.81 4.38 6.21
N VAL A 90 -10.83 4.91 5.55
CA VAL A 90 -12.18 4.32 5.51
C VAL A 90 -12.12 2.88 4.98
N SER A 91 -11.38 2.65 3.90
CA SER A 91 -11.20 1.31 3.33
C SER A 91 -10.49 0.34 4.29
N VAL A 92 -9.53 0.81 5.09
CA VAL A 92 -8.88 0.01 6.14
C VAL A 92 -9.89 -0.36 7.22
N CYS A 93 -10.68 0.60 7.70
CA CYS A 93 -11.68 0.38 8.74
C CYS A 93 -12.76 -0.60 8.28
N ALA A 94 -13.33 -0.40 7.09
CA ALA A 94 -14.30 -1.32 6.50
C ALA A 94 -13.75 -2.75 6.37
N PHE A 95 -12.48 -2.90 5.98
CA PHE A 95 -11.83 -4.21 5.90
C PHE A 95 -11.64 -4.86 7.26
N LEU A 96 -11.16 -4.11 8.26
CA LEU A 96 -10.88 -4.64 9.60
C LEU A 96 -12.17 -4.95 10.37
N ALA A 97 -13.20 -4.13 10.18
CA ALA A 97 -14.49 -4.22 10.88
C ALA A 97 -15.58 -4.94 10.06
N ARG A 98 -15.26 -5.65 8.98
CA ARG A 98 -16.24 -6.27 8.08
C ARG A 98 -17.25 -7.20 8.74
N THR A 99 -16.90 -7.76 9.91
CA THR A 99 -17.76 -8.63 10.71
C THR A 99 -18.25 -7.98 12.01
N ASP A 100 -17.89 -6.71 12.24
CA ASP A 100 -18.23 -5.99 13.46
C ASP A 100 -19.59 -5.29 13.31
N PRO A 101 -20.62 -5.68 14.08
CA PRO A 101 -21.92 -5.04 13.99
C PRO A 101 -21.91 -3.55 14.37
N SER A 102 -21.03 -3.14 15.29
CA SER A 102 -20.94 -1.74 15.71
C SER A 102 -20.43 -0.82 14.59
N TYR A 103 -19.52 -1.30 13.73
CA TYR A 103 -19.11 -0.58 12.54
C TYR A 103 -20.27 -0.40 11.55
N LYS A 104 -21.09 -1.45 11.37
CA LYS A 104 -22.24 -1.39 10.47
C LYS A 104 -23.33 -0.42 10.95
N GLN A 105 -23.49 -0.30 12.27
CA GLN A 105 -24.47 0.61 12.88
C GLN A 105 -24.02 2.07 12.85
N ASN A 106 -22.76 2.35 13.18
CA ASN A 106 -22.21 3.70 13.20
C ASN A 106 -20.71 3.68 12.84
N PRO A 107 -20.37 3.71 11.53
CA PRO A 107 -18.99 3.70 11.08
C PRO A 107 -18.15 4.86 11.62
N THR A 108 -18.73 6.06 11.71
CA THR A 108 -18.05 7.27 12.18
C THR A 108 -17.57 7.13 13.62
N GLU A 109 -18.45 6.74 14.54
CA GLU A 109 -18.09 6.55 15.94
C GLU A 109 -17.14 5.36 16.15
N TRP A 110 -17.32 4.30 15.36
CA TRP A 110 -16.36 3.19 15.36
C TRP A 110 -14.95 3.64 14.98
N MET A 111 -14.83 4.47 13.94
CA MET A 111 -13.54 5.02 13.47
C MET A 111 -12.89 5.92 14.51
N LYS A 112 -13.66 6.80 15.18
CA LYS A 112 -13.17 7.64 16.29
C LYS A 112 -12.65 6.76 17.43
N SER A 113 -13.43 5.79 17.89
CA SER A 113 -13.01 4.83 18.90
C SER A 113 -11.78 4.03 18.49
N ALA A 114 -11.66 3.66 17.23
CA ALA A 114 -10.51 2.92 16.71
C ALA A 114 -9.23 3.75 16.80
N LEU A 115 -9.27 5.03 16.49
CA LEU A 115 -8.11 5.94 16.56
C LEU A 115 -7.59 6.13 18.00
N GLN A 116 -8.43 5.93 19.01
CA GLN A 116 -8.02 5.97 20.42
C GLN A 116 -7.31 4.70 20.90
N ARG A 117 -7.26 3.65 20.07
CA ARG A 117 -6.67 2.35 20.45
C ARG A 117 -5.25 2.20 19.89
N PRO A 118 -4.21 2.20 20.73
CA PRO A 118 -2.82 2.03 20.25
C PRO A 118 -2.63 0.76 19.40
N GLN A 119 -3.27 -0.35 19.77
CA GLN A 119 -3.17 -1.61 19.01
C GLN A 119 -3.75 -1.50 17.59
N PHE A 120 -4.73 -0.63 17.36
CA PHE A 120 -5.25 -0.34 16.03
C PHE A 120 -4.26 0.55 15.28
N CYS A 121 -3.81 1.64 15.91
CA CYS A 121 -2.93 2.64 15.32
C CYS A 121 -1.55 2.08 14.93
N ASN A 122 -1.06 1.05 15.62
CA ASN A 122 0.23 0.40 15.35
C ASN A 122 0.17 -0.69 14.27
N ARG A 123 -1.00 -0.95 13.67
CA ARG A 123 -1.10 -1.91 12.56
C ARG A 123 -0.48 -1.35 11.29
N VAL A 124 0.25 -2.17 10.54
CA VAL A 124 0.81 -1.80 9.23
C VAL A 124 -0.25 -1.26 8.27
N LEU A 125 -1.49 -1.73 8.37
CA LEU A 125 -2.62 -1.25 7.56
C LEU A 125 -2.94 0.22 7.79
N VAL A 126 -2.65 0.75 8.99
CA VAL A 126 -2.92 2.13 9.42
C VAL A 126 -1.68 3.03 9.32
N THR A 127 -0.51 2.45 9.07
CA THR A 127 0.74 3.21 8.85
C THR A 127 0.57 4.17 7.66
N SER A 128 1.15 5.38 7.77
CA SER A 128 1.11 6.34 6.66
C SER A 128 1.80 5.78 5.42
N GLN A 129 1.34 6.16 4.25
CA GLN A 129 1.90 5.72 2.98
C GLN A 129 3.32 6.27 2.81
N HIS A 130 3.51 7.53 3.21
CA HIS A 130 4.83 8.16 3.22
C HIS A 130 5.83 7.36 4.08
N ALA A 131 5.47 6.96 5.30
CA ALA A 131 6.36 6.19 6.17
C ALA A 131 6.70 4.79 5.63
N LEU A 132 5.80 4.18 4.83
CA LEU A 132 6.09 2.92 4.16
C LEU A 132 7.05 3.08 2.97
N LEU A 133 7.08 4.26 2.34
CA LEU A 133 7.76 4.49 1.06
C LEU A 133 9.00 5.39 1.15
N SER A 134 9.30 5.94 2.34
CA SER A 134 10.44 6.82 2.58
C SER A 134 11.60 6.11 3.27
N ASP A 135 12.79 6.68 3.10
CA ASP A 135 14.00 6.35 3.85
C ASP A 135 13.99 6.95 5.27
N GLU A 136 15.09 6.80 6.02
CA GLU A 136 15.26 7.35 7.37
C GLU A 136 15.22 8.88 7.44
N ASN A 137 15.52 9.55 6.35
CA ASN A 137 15.52 11.02 6.23
C ASN A 137 14.17 11.57 5.76
N GLY A 138 13.19 10.68 5.48
CA GLY A 138 11.88 11.04 4.96
C GLY A 138 11.87 11.27 3.44
N ALA A 139 12.95 10.99 2.73
CA ALA A 139 12.96 11.06 1.27
C ALA A 139 12.28 9.83 0.65
N LEU A 140 11.43 10.06 -0.36
CA LEU A 140 10.78 8.95 -1.07
C LEU A 140 11.79 8.16 -1.88
N GLY A 141 11.88 6.88 -1.62
CA GLY A 141 12.80 5.95 -2.27
C GLY A 141 12.28 5.34 -3.57
N LEU A 142 11.37 6.01 -4.29
CA LEU A 142 10.66 5.47 -5.45
C LEU A 142 10.95 6.26 -6.72
N ASP A 143 10.90 5.56 -7.84
CA ASP A 143 11.03 6.15 -9.19
C ASP A 143 9.67 6.51 -9.79
N PHE A 144 8.58 5.88 -9.30
CA PHE A 144 7.21 6.15 -9.74
C PHE A 144 6.20 5.90 -8.59
N VAL A 145 5.27 6.82 -8.44
CA VAL A 145 4.13 6.69 -7.52
C VAL A 145 2.84 6.86 -8.30
N GLY A 146 2.15 5.76 -8.54
CA GLY A 146 0.82 5.76 -9.15
C GLY A 146 -0.28 6.05 -8.11
N ARG A 147 -1.49 6.32 -8.58
CA ARG A 147 -2.67 6.59 -7.76
C ARG A 147 -3.70 5.48 -7.91
N TYR A 148 -4.33 5.12 -6.82
CA TYR A 148 -5.47 4.19 -6.83
C TYR A 148 -6.63 4.73 -7.67
N GLU A 149 -6.83 6.03 -7.65
CA GLU A 149 -7.88 6.75 -8.37
C GLU A 149 -7.72 6.66 -9.91
N SER A 150 -6.49 6.44 -10.38
CA SER A 150 -6.13 6.22 -11.81
C SER A 150 -5.40 4.89 -12.01
N LEU A 151 -5.70 3.88 -11.19
CA LEU A 151 -4.93 2.65 -11.04
C LEU A 151 -4.60 1.96 -12.37
N GLN A 152 -5.57 1.83 -13.28
CA GLN A 152 -5.34 1.19 -14.59
C GLN A 152 -4.40 2.01 -15.47
N ILE A 153 -4.61 3.34 -15.53
CA ILE A 153 -3.80 4.24 -16.35
C ILE A 153 -2.35 4.22 -15.88
N ASP A 154 -2.14 4.33 -14.57
CA ASP A 154 -0.80 4.37 -13.99
C ASP A 154 -0.12 2.99 -14.08
N PHE A 155 -0.88 1.91 -13.97
CA PHE A 155 -0.37 0.55 -14.19
C PHE A 155 0.06 0.33 -15.64
N ASP A 156 -0.71 0.82 -16.59
CA ASP A 156 -0.35 0.75 -18.02
C ASP A 156 0.95 1.51 -18.31
N ALA A 157 1.16 2.67 -17.69
CA ALA A 157 2.41 3.42 -17.80
C ALA A 157 3.61 2.66 -17.20
N ILE A 158 3.40 1.95 -16.09
CA ILE A 158 4.41 1.05 -15.51
C ILE A 158 4.72 -0.10 -16.47
N CYS A 159 3.70 -0.73 -17.06
CA CYS A 159 3.89 -1.80 -18.05
C CYS A 159 4.71 -1.31 -19.26
N ASP A 160 4.41 -0.12 -19.79
CA ASP A 160 5.18 0.48 -20.89
C ASP A 160 6.65 0.68 -20.48
N ARG A 161 6.91 1.19 -19.28
CA ARG A 161 8.25 1.38 -18.74
C ARG A 161 9.03 0.07 -18.60
N LEU A 162 8.37 -0.98 -18.13
CA LEU A 162 8.95 -2.31 -17.91
C LEU A 162 8.93 -3.18 -19.17
N LYS A 163 8.33 -2.72 -20.25
CA LYS A 163 8.07 -3.49 -21.50
C LYS A 163 7.28 -4.78 -21.24
N LEU A 164 6.33 -4.71 -20.30
CA LEU A 164 5.40 -5.80 -20.00
C LEU A 164 4.10 -5.64 -20.79
N PRO A 165 3.42 -6.75 -21.10
CA PRO A 165 2.07 -6.69 -21.65
C PRO A 165 1.12 -5.98 -20.68
N LYS A 166 0.28 -5.09 -21.20
CA LYS A 166 -0.80 -4.48 -20.42
C LYS A 166 -1.87 -5.49 -20.11
N ALA A 167 -2.34 -5.51 -18.88
CA ALA A 167 -3.42 -6.37 -18.40
C ALA A 167 -4.52 -5.53 -17.77
N ALA A 168 -5.77 -5.88 -18.02
CA ALA A 168 -6.88 -5.28 -17.30
C ALA A 168 -6.81 -5.68 -15.81
N LEU A 169 -6.72 -4.70 -14.93
CA LEU A 169 -6.71 -4.94 -13.49
C LEU A 169 -8.12 -5.34 -13.03
N ALA A 170 -8.22 -6.49 -12.38
CA ALA A 170 -9.49 -6.95 -11.84
C ALA A 170 -9.97 -5.99 -10.73
N HIS A 171 -11.17 -5.46 -10.87
CA HIS A 171 -11.88 -4.74 -9.81
C HIS A 171 -12.30 -5.72 -8.70
N ARG A 172 -11.32 -6.34 -8.01
CA ARG A 172 -11.58 -7.19 -6.86
C ARG A 172 -11.50 -6.34 -5.59
N ASN A 173 -12.58 -6.40 -4.81
CA ASN A 173 -12.66 -5.79 -3.49
C ASN A 173 -12.74 -4.25 -3.47
N SER A 174 -13.60 -3.64 -4.29
CA SER A 174 -14.24 -2.43 -3.81
C SER A 174 -14.96 -2.85 -2.53
N SER A 175 -14.39 -2.55 -1.34
CA SER A 175 -15.18 -2.63 -0.12
C SER A 175 -16.39 -1.73 -0.37
N GLU A 176 -17.58 -2.32 -0.43
CA GLU A 176 -18.82 -1.54 -0.45
C GLU A 176 -18.86 -0.78 0.87
N HIS A 177 -18.45 0.43 0.86
CA HIS A 177 -18.58 1.39 1.93
C HIS A 177 -19.02 2.73 1.33
N ASP A 178 -19.75 3.48 2.10
CA ASP A 178 -20.08 4.85 1.76
C ASP A 178 -18.82 5.68 1.52
N SER A 179 -18.95 6.76 0.76
CA SER A 179 -17.81 7.61 0.45
C SER A 179 -17.25 8.24 1.73
N TYR A 180 -15.94 8.48 1.76
CA TYR A 180 -15.32 9.13 2.91
C TYR A 180 -15.92 10.52 3.18
N GLN A 181 -16.42 11.21 2.16
CA GLN A 181 -17.10 12.50 2.31
C GLN A 181 -18.34 12.41 3.19
N GLN A 182 -19.05 11.27 3.17
CA GLN A 182 -20.25 11.03 3.98
C GLN A 182 -19.90 10.51 5.39
N LEU A 183 -18.83 9.73 5.50
CA LEU A 183 -18.45 9.04 6.73
C LEU A 183 -17.57 9.87 7.68
N LEU A 184 -16.80 10.82 7.15
CA LEU A 184 -15.88 11.62 7.95
C LEU A 184 -16.49 12.96 8.32
N ASP A 185 -16.78 13.15 9.60
CA ASP A 185 -17.10 14.45 10.18
C ASP A 185 -15.82 15.31 10.39
N ASN A 186 -15.97 16.55 10.84
CA ASN A 186 -14.85 17.47 11.01
C ASN A 186 -13.82 16.93 12.01
N GLU A 187 -14.25 16.33 13.12
CA GLU A 187 -13.35 15.77 14.14
C GLU A 187 -12.45 14.67 13.56
N LEU A 188 -13.05 13.74 12.80
CA LEU A 188 -12.27 12.68 12.11
C LEU A 188 -11.35 13.25 11.04
N ARG A 189 -11.79 14.25 10.28
CA ARG A 189 -10.94 14.89 9.26
C ARG A 189 -9.72 15.54 9.89
N GLU A 190 -9.87 16.28 10.98
CA GLU A 190 -8.76 16.89 11.71
C GLU A 190 -7.80 15.83 12.26
N ALA A 191 -8.31 14.81 12.96
CA ALA A 191 -7.49 13.74 13.50
C ALA A 191 -6.73 12.94 12.41
N LEU A 192 -7.35 12.74 11.25
CA LEU A 192 -6.72 12.06 10.12
C LEU A 192 -5.77 12.97 9.35
N TRP A 193 -6.02 14.28 9.31
CA TRP A 193 -5.07 15.25 8.78
C TRP A 193 -3.77 15.22 9.57
N ASP A 194 -3.85 15.37 10.89
CA ASP A 194 -2.67 15.34 11.77
C ASP A 194 -1.87 14.03 11.60
N ARG A 195 -2.57 12.92 11.44
CA ARG A 195 -1.95 11.62 11.29
C ARG A 195 -1.30 11.38 9.93
N TYR A 196 -1.87 11.93 8.85
CA TYR A 196 -1.48 11.66 7.47
C TYR A 196 -1.03 12.90 6.70
N GLU A 197 -0.65 13.98 7.39
CA GLU A 197 -0.20 15.24 6.78
C GLU A 197 0.86 15.00 5.70
N GLN A 198 1.82 14.12 5.98
CA GLN A 198 2.86 13.77 5.01
C GLN A 198 2.33 12.98 3.80
N ASP A 199 1.27 12.19 3.96
CA ASP A 199 0.63 11.52 2.82
C ASP A 199 -0.04 12.54 1.90
N PHE A 200 -0.72 13.56 2.46
CA PHE A 200 -1.33 14.63 1.67
C PHE A 200 -0.26 15.43 0.92
N SER A 201 0.76 15.90 1.62
CA SER A 201 1.81 16.77 1.05
C SER A 201 2.70 16.03 0.04
N SER A 202 3.17 14.82 0.38
CA SER A 202 4.11 14.09 -0.46
C SER A 202 3.49 13.53 -1.74
N PHE A 203 2.18 13.24 -1.72
CA PHE A 203 1.49 12.64 -2.87
C PHE A 203 0.46 13.58 -3.53
N ASN A 204 0.50 14.88 -3.19
CA ASN A 204 -0.37 15.91 -3.77
C ASN A 204 -1.87 15.57 -3.69
N TYR A 205 -2.33 15.11 -2.52
CA TYR A 205 -3.75 14.97 -2.21
C TYR A 205 -4.24 16.23 -1.50
N SER A 206 -5.48 16.62 -1.79
CA SER A 206 -6.16 17.70 -1.05
C SER A 206 -7.03 17.11 0.06
N PRO A 207 -7.15 17.75 1.23
CA PRO A 207 -8.00 17.31 2.35
C PRO A 207 -9.48 17.23 2.01
#